data_49d575404814c1a943f3d23a52c7ff55
#
_entry.id   49d575404814c1a943f3d23a52c7ff55
#
_cell.length_a   1.000
_cell.length_b   1.000
_cell.length_c   1.000
_cell.angle_alpha   90.00
_cell.angle_beta   90.00
_cell.angle_gamma   90.00
#
_symmetry.space_group_name_H-M   'P 1'
#
loop_
_entity.id
_entity.type
_entity.pdbx_description
1 polymer ?
#
loop_
_entity_poly.entity_id
_entity_poly.type
_entity_poly.pdbx_seq_one_letter_code
_entity_poly.pdbx_strand_id
1 'polypeptide(L)'
;MSGDRTEHVIVESKSGRCAIKTKLVVDCSGDGDIIQWSGESLEKKRCHIGMMWRTGGVNIEHKEATPVPGVINQHMNGEPDQDGLDIFNVSRLQQKFRKEMWNRVQELRKTPGCENAYLLETPPITGVRITRLLDARHKILKEDSMKYVEYEDTIGLGGTPRGRRPHWQIPYRALLPKRCPNLIVAGRCICCD
;
A
#
# COMPACT_ATOMS: atom_id res chain seq x y z
N MET A 1 10.75 23.64 8.30
CA MET A 1 11.05 23.10 9.65
C MET A 1 11.90 24.11 10.39
N SER A 2 11.71 24.26 11.67
CA SER A 2 12.61 25.04 12.52
C SER A 2 13.24 24.07 13.53
N GLY A 3 14.57 23.91 13.41
CA GLY A 3 15.27 22.82 14.10
C GLY A 3 14.71 21.44 13.68
N ASP A 4 14.50 20.56 14.66
CA ASP A 4 14.04 19.18 14.42
C ASP A 4 12.50 19.02 14.50
N ARG A 5 11.72 20.11 14.41
CA ARG A 5 10.26 20.07 14.48
C ARG A 5 9.59 20.47 13.17
N THR A 6 8.48 19.82 12.87
CA THR A 6 7.56 20.22 11.81
C THR A 6 6.62 21.31 12.37
N GLU A 7 6.78 22.55 11.94
CA GLU A 7 5.93 23.66 12.37
C GLU A 7 4.72 23.85 11.46
N HIS A 8 4.90 23.63 10.17
CA HIS A 8 3.87 23.83 9.15
C HIS A 8 3.86 22.72 8.13
N VAL A 9 2.69 22.36 7.67
CA VAL A 9 2.47 21.53 6.47
C VAL A 9 2.02 22.45 5.34
N ILE A 10 2.76 22.44 4.24
CA ILE A 10 2.43 23.21 3.04
C ILE A 10 1.46 22.39 2.19
N VAL A 11 0.34 23.00 1.81
CA VAL A 11 -0.70 22.35 1.01
C VAL A 11 -0.94 23.17 -0.26
N GLU A 12 -0.95 22.49 -1.39
CA GLU A 12 -1.41 23.03 -2.67
C GLU A 12 -2.86 22.62 -2.90
N SER A 13 -3.71 23.57 -3.22
CA SER A 13 -5.12 23.31 -3.53
C SER A 13 -5.62 24.21 -4.65
N LYS A 14 -6.86 24.00 -5.08
CA LYS A 14 -7.51 24.90 -6.07
C LYS A 14 -7.67 26.34 -5.54
N SER A 15 -7.66 26.52 -4.22
CA SER A 15 -7.70 27.84 -3.57
C SER A 15 -6.30 28.46 -3.38
N GLY A 16 -5.27 27.83 -3.92
CA GLY A 16 -3.88 28.26 -3.82
C GLY A 16 -3.08 27.52 -2.78
N ARG A 17 -1.86 27.99 -2.56
CA ARG A 17 -0.92 27.45 -1.58
C ARG A 17 -1.22 28.01 -0.20
N CYS A 18 -1.24 27.16 0.81
CA CYS A 18 -1.36 27.56 2.21
C CYS A 18 -0.42 26.79 3.11
N ALA A 19 -0.13 27.38 4.29
CA ALA A 19 0.66 26.74 5.34
C ALA A 19 -0.24 26.49 6.54
N ILE A 20 -0.38 25.23 6.92
CA ILE A 20 -1.16 24.81 8.09
C ILE A 20 -0.18 24.69 9.27
N LYS A 21 -0.32 25.54 10.27
CA LYS A 21 0.46 25.45 11.50
C LYS A 21 0.06 24.21 12.30
N THR A 22 1.05 23.41 12.70
CA THR A 22 0.80 22.11 13.32
C THR A 22 1.49 22.00 14.68
N LYS A 23 0.84 21.31 15.62
CA LYS A 23 1.44 20.84 16.87
C LYS A 23 2.04 19.44 16.70
N LEU A 24 1.34 18.60 15.98
CA LEU A 24 1.68 17.21 15.66
C LEU A 24 1.32 16.93 14.20
N VAL A 25 2.13 16.13 13.53
CA VAL A 25 1.86 15.64 12.19
C VAL A 25 1.83 14.12 12.21
N VAL A 26 0.85 13.53 11.53
CA VAL A 26 0.79 12.09 11.28
C VAL A 26 0.94 11.85 9.79
N ASP A 27 2.07 11.27 9.38
CA ASP A 27 2.31 10.91 7.97
C ASP A 27 1.62 9.59 7.64
N CYS A 28 0.53 9.68 6.90
CA CYS A 28 -0.22 8.56 6.35
C CYS A 28 -0.18 8.58 4.80
N SER A 29 0.78 9.26 4.19
CA SER A 29 0.90 9.38 2.73
C SER A 29 1.12 8.04 2.02
N GLY A 30 1.55 7.03 2.76
CA GLY A 30 1.83 5.69 2.27
C GLY A 30 3.20 5.57 1.62
N ASP A 31 3.69 6.61 0.96
CA ASP A 31 5.02 6.66 0.34
C ASP A 31 6.05 7.41 1.20
N GLY A 32 5.65 7.84 2.42
CA GLY A 32 6.53 8.51 3.37
C GLY A 32 7.00 9.88 2.85
N ASP A 33 6.11 10.64 2.23
CA ASP A 33 6.50 11.93 1.63
C ASP A 33 6.89 12.95 2.70
N ILE A 34 6.14 13.00 3.82
CA ILE A 34 6.47 13.93 4.91
C ILE A 34 7.76 13.49 5.61
N ILE A 35 8.01 12.19 5.77
CA ILE A 35 9.29 11.67 6.27
C ILE A 35 10.44 12.18 5.38
N GLN A 36 10.32 12.03 4.08
CA GLN A 36 11.34 12.46 3.11
C GLN A 36 11.59 13.96 3.22
N TRP A 37 10.56 14.77 3.31
CA TRP A 37 10.69 16.24 3.39
C TRP A 37 11.12 16.74 4.78
N SER A 38 10.88 15.95 5.81
CA SER A 38 11.39 16.28 7.17
C SER A 38 12.88 16.01 7.33
N GLY A 39 13.51 15.36 6.37
CA GLY A 39 14.92 14.98 6.44
C GLY A 39 15.22 13.83 7.41
N GLU A 40 14.19 13.09 7.82
CA GLU A 40 14.37 11.86 8.59
C GLU A 40 15.03 10.77 7.75
N SER A 41 15.74 9.87 8.42
CA SER A 41 16.34 8.70 7.80
C SER A 41 15.25 7.75 7.31
N LEU A 42 15.41 7.23 6.12
CA LEU A 42 14.50 6.28 5.51
C LEU A 42 15.23 5.27 4.64
N GLU A 43 14.62 4.12 4.48
CA GLU A 43 15.04 3.07 3.54
C GLU A 43 14.15 3.10 2.29
N LYS A 44 14.75 3.11 1.09
CA LYS A 44 14.00 2.95 -0.17
C LYS A 44 13.89 1.48 -0.52
N LYS A 45 12.70 1.05 -0.88
CA LYS A 45 12.41 -0.32 -1.32
C LYS A 45 11.85 -0.34 -2.73
N ARG A 46 12.16 -1.37 -3.45
CA ARG A 46 11.48 -1.76 -4.69
C ARG A 46 10.47 -2.84 -4.36
N CYS A 47 9.40 -2.92 -5.12
CA CYS A 47 8.35 -3.88 -4.83
C CYS A 47 7.76 -4.50 -6.09
N HIS A 48 6.98 -5.54 -5.88
CA HIS A 48 6.11 -6.08 -6.91
C HIS A 48 4.90 -5.15 -7.08
N ILE A 49 4.69 -4.64 -8.30
CA ILE A 49 3.54 -3.80 -8.64
C ILE A 49 2.59 -4.59 -9.51
N GLY A 50 1.35 -4.68 -9.08
CA GLY A 50 0.28 -5.37 -9.81
C GLY A 50 -1.05 -4.63 -9.69
N MET A 51 -2.09 -5.23 -10.25
CA MET A 51 -3.46 -4.74 -10.13
C MET A 51 -4.41 -5.93 -9.97
N MET A 52 -5.54 -5.68 -9.31
CA MET A 52 -6.67 -6.59 -9.24
C MET A 52 -7.84 -5.93 -9.96
N TRP A 53 -8.75 -6.74 -10.52
CA TRP A 53 -9.97 -6.21 -11.13
C TRP A 53 -11.13 -7.15 -10.91
N ARG A 54 -12.33 -6.72 -11.25
CA ARG A 54 -13.52 -7.55 -11.25
C ARG A 54 -14.04 -7.76 -12.65
N THR A 55 -14.47 -8.99 -12.89
CA THR A 55 -15.15 -9.39 -14.14
C THR A 55 -16.55 -9.83 -13.78
N GLY A 56 -17.55 -9.29 -14.47
CA GLY A 56 -18.95 -9.70 -14.39
C GLY A 56 -19.34 -10.61 -15.55
N GLY A 57 -20.54 -11.20 -15.48
CA GLY A 57 -21.08 -12.08 -16.53
C GLY A 57 -20.44 -13.48 -16.59
N VAL A 58 -19.95 -13.97 -15.44
CA VAL A 58 -19.30 -15.28 -15.29
C VAL A 58 -20.28 -16.27 -14.67
N ASN A 59 -20.79 -17.23 -15.44
CA ASN A 59 -21.80 -18.20 -15.02
C ASN A 59 -21.22 -19.61 -14.82
N ILE A 60 -19.99 -19.67 -14.31
CA ILE A 60 -19.32 -20.92 -13.94
C ILE A 60 -18.85 -20.82 -12.48
N GLU A 61 -18.64 -21.97 -11.86
CA GLU A 61 -18.00 -22.00 -10.54
C GLU A 61 -16.55 -21.52 -10.67
N HIS A 62 -16.15 -20.59 -9.83
CA HIS A 62 -14.82 -20.00 -9.86
C HIS A 62 -14.27 -19.78 -8.44
N LYS A 63 -13.02 -20.17 -8.21
CA LYS A 63 -12.34 -20.04 -6.90
C LYS A 63 -12.27 -18.60 -6.35
N GLU A 64 -12.33 -17.63 -7.22
CA GLU A 64 -12.29 -16.20 -6.88
C GLU A 64 -13.69 -15.55 -6.99
N ALA A 65 -14.76 -16.36 -6.87
CA ALA A 65 -16.12 -15.85 -6.84
C ALA A 65 -16.30 -14.83 -5.70
N THR A 66 -17.08 -13.80 -5.96
CA THR A 66 -17.49 -12.83 -4.95
C THR A 66 -18.87 -13.21 -4.39
N PRO A 67 -19.34 -12.57 -3.31
CA PRO A 67 -20.74 -12.74 -2.86
C PRO A 67 -21.78 -12.29 -3.90
N VAL A 68 -21.39 -11.51 -4.92
CA VAL A 68 -22.27 -11.07 -6.00
C VAL A 68 -22.28 -12.15 -7.08
N PRO A 69 -23.45 -12.74 -7.41
CA PRO A 69 -23.55 -13.77 -8.45
C PRO A 69 -22.99 -13.30 -9.79
N GLY A 70 -22.22 -14.15 -10.44
CA GLY A 70 -21.65 -13.86 -11.76
C GLY A 70 -20.48 -12.87 -11.73
N VAL A 71 -19.96 -12.50 -10.55
CA VAL A 71 -18.81 -11.60 -10.41
C VAL A 71 -17.63 -12.33 -9.77
N ILE A 72 -16.47 -12.25 -10.42
CA ILE A 72 -15.22 -12.80 -9.90
C ILE A 72 -14.16 -11.71 -9.69
N ASN A 73 -13.30 -11.91 -8.68
CA ASN A 73 -12.07 -11.15 -8.52
C ASN A 73 -10.98 -11.79 -9.38
N GLN A 74 -10.21 -10.97 -10.04
CA GLN A 74 -9.05 -11.43 -10.80
C GLN A 74 -7.79 -10.69 -10.37
N HIS A 75 -6.68 -11.43 -10.38
CA HIS A 75 -5.37 -10.93 -10.01
C HIS A 75 -4.44 -11.03 -11.20
N MET A 76 -3.60 -10.06 -11.32
CA MET A 76 -2.53 -10.03 -12.29
C MET A 76 -1.23 -10.48 -11.64
N ASN A 77 -0.36 -11.10 -12.40
CA ASN A 77 0.97 -11.48 -11.89
C ASN A 77 1.83 -10.24 -11.57
N GLY A 78 1.56 -9.11 -12.23
CA GLY A 78 2.28 -7.87 -12.02
C GLY A 78 3.74 -7.93 -12.47
N GLU A 79 4.48 -6.88 -12.13
CA GLU A 79 5.91 -6.77 -12.43
C GLU A 79 6.72 -6.76 -11.13
N PRO A 80 7.72 -7.65 -10.97
CA PRO A 80 8.60 -7.65 -9.80
C PRO A 80 9.60 -6.48 -9.86
N ASP A 81 10.20 -6.20 -8.74
CA ASP A 81 11.32 -5.26 -8.61
C ASP A 81 11.11 -3.89 -9.28
N GLN A 82 9.97 -3.26 -8.98
CA GLN A 82 9.63 -1.95 -9.54
C GLN A 82 9.84 -0.84 -8.50
N ASP A 83 10.29 0.34 -8.99
CA ASP A 83 10.29 1.57 -8.21
C ASP A 83 8.90 2.21 -8.24
N GLY A 84 8.19 2.16 -7.10
CA GLY A 84 6.87 2.75 -6.97
C GLY A 84 6.86 4.29 -6.89
N LEU A 85 8.04 4.93 -6.80
CA LEU A 85 8.20 6.39 -6.81
C LEU A 85 8.45 6.94 -8.22
N ASP A 86 8.78 6.08 -9.18
CA ASP A 86 8.90 6.47 -10.58
C ASP A 86 7.51 6.57 -11.22
N ILE A 87 6.97 7.79 -11.25
CA ILE A 87 5.62 8.06 -11.77
C ILE A 87 5.46 7.69 -13.24
N PHE A 88 6.51 7.79 -14.06
CA PHE A 88 6.48 7.42 -15.47
C PHE A 88 6.39 5.90 -15.63
N ASN A 89 7.19 5.17 -14.85
CA ASN A 89 7.13 3.72 -14.83
C ASN A 89 5.78 3.22 -14.28
N VAL A 90 5.28 3.78 -13.18
CA VAL A 90 3.97 3.42 -12.63
C VAL A 90 2.84 3.70 -13.63
N SER A 91 2.88 4.83 -14.34
CA SER A 91 1.90 5.15 -15.40
C SER A 91 1.97 4.16 -16.56
N ARG A 92 3.16 3.81 -17.00
CA ARG A 92 3.39 2.79 -18.04
C ARG A 92 2.83 1.43 -17.63
N LEU A 93 3.10 1.01 -16.39
CA LEU A 93 2.57 -0.24 -15.84
C LEU A 93 1.04 -0.23 -15.75
N GLN A 94 0.45 0.89 -15.33
CA GLN A 94 -0.99 1.03 -15.26
C GLN A 94 -1.67 0.86 -16.63
N GLN A 95 -1.09 1.44 -17.67
CA GLN A 95 -1.58 1.27 -19.04
C GLN A 95 -1.41 -0.18 -19.54
N LYS A 96 -0.23 -0.77 -19.31
CA LYS A 96 0.04 -2.17 -19.62
C LYS A 96 -0.99 -3.10 -18.98
N PHE A 97 -1.21 -2.94 -17.67
CA PHE A 97 -2.10 -3.81 -16.90
C PHE A 97 -3.56 -3.69 -17.35
N ARG A 98 -4.04 -2.48 -17.66
CA ARG A 98 -5.40 -2.29 -18.19
C ARG A 98 -5.59 -2.99 -19.54
N LYS A 99 -4.59 -2.95 -20.42
CA LYS A 99 -4.61 -3.70 -21.68
C LYS A 99 -4.65 -5.22 -21.43
N GLU A 100 -3.87 -5.71 -20.49
CA GLU A 100 -3.87 -7.13 -20.10
C GLU A 100 -5.22 -7.56 -19.52
N MET A 101 -5.84 -6.74 -18.65
CA MET A 101 -7.19 -7.00 -18.11
C MET A 101 -8.20 -7.17 -19.23
N TRP A 102 -8.19 -6.26 -20.18
CA TRP A 102 -9.07 -6.35 -21.36
C TRP A 102 -8.86 -7.64 -22.13
N ASN A 103 -7.62 -7.97 -22.46
CA ASN A 103 -7.29 -9.19 -23.18
C ASN A 103 -7.75 -10.45 -22.44
N ARG A 104 -7.54 -10.50 -21.10
CA ARG A 104 -7.99 -11.63 -20.28
C ARG A 104 -9.50 -11.78 -20.25
N VAL A 105 -10.26 -10.70 -20.26
CA VAL A 105 -11.72 -10.76 -20.40
C VAL A 105 -12.13 -11.29 -21.78
N GLN A 106 -11.44 -10.89 -22.87
CA GLN A 106 -11.71 -11.45 -24.20
C GLN A 106 -11.40 -12.95 -24.27
N GLU A 107 -10.32 -13.40 -23.64
CA GLU A 107 -10.03 -14.85 -23.56
C GLU A 107 -11.07 -15.59 -22.70
N LEU A 108 -11.51 -15.02 -21.60
CA LEU A 108 -12.53 -15.62 -20.74
C LEU A 108 -13.85 -15.83 -21.48
N ARG A 109 -14.24 -14.94 -22.38
CA ARG A 109 -15.43 -15.06 -23.22
C ARG A 109 -15.45 -16.32 -24.12
N LYS A 110 -14.29 -16.92 -24.37
CA LYS A 110 -14.19 -18.17 -25.13
C LYS A 110 -14.54 -19.41 -24.31
N THR A 111 -14.72 -19.24 -22.98
CA THR A 111 -15.07 -20.33 -22.07
C THR A 111 -16.59 -20.49 -22.00
N PRO A 112 -17.15 -21.72 -22.17
CA PRO A 112 -18.58 -21.95 -22.02
C PRO A 112 -19.10 -21.46 -20.67
N GLY A 113 -20.18 -20.66 -20.68
CA GLY A 113 -20.76 -20.01 -19.50
C GLY A 113 -20.14 -18.65 -19.17
N CYS A 114 -19.16 -18.18 -19.98
CA CYS A 114 -18.54 -16.88 -19.81
C CYS A 114 -18.66 -15.98 -21.07
N GLU A 115 -19.50 -16.34 -22.04
CA GLU A 115 -19.64 -15.65 -23.32
C GLU A 115 -20.00 -14.17 -23.16
N ASN A 116 -20.74 -13.87 -22.08
CA ASN A 116 -21.16 -12.51 -21.71
C ASN A 116 -20.24 -11.84 -20.69
N ALA A 117 -19.04 -12.39 -20.45
CA ALA A 117 -18.11 -11.78 -19.51
C ALA A 117 -17.72 -10.36 -19.94
N TYR A 118 -17.62 -9.46 -18.96
CA TYR A 118 -17.24 -8.07 -19.20
C TYR A 118 -16.35 -7.55 -18.08
N LEU A 119 -15.52 -6.57 -18.40
CA LEU A 119 -14.71 -5.87 -17.43
C LEU A 119 -15.62 -4.98 -16.57
N LEU A 120 -15.91 -5.42 -15.34
CA LEU A 120 -16.83 -4.71 -14.45
C LEU A 120 -16.20 -3.45 -13.88
N GLU A 121 -15.00 -3.59 -13.34
CA GLU A 121 -14.24 -2.46 -12.80
C GLU A 121 -12.74 -2.69 -12.86
N THR A 122 -11.99 -1.59 -12.89
CA THR A 122 -10.54 -1.58 -12.72
C THR A 122 -10.19 -0.67 -11.54
N PRO A 123 -9.13 -0.96 -10.78
CA PRO A 123 -8.72 -0.07 -9.71
C PRO A 123 -8.24 1.29 -10.26
N PRO A 124 -8.46 2.38 -9.54
CA PRO A 124 -8.02 3.71 -9.97
C PRO A 124 -6.50 3.85 -9.98
N ILE A 125 -5.81 3.10 -9.12
CA ILE A 125 -4.35 3.13 -8.95
C ILE A 125 -3.76 1.72 -8.97
N THR A 126 -2.47 1.63 -9.30
CA THR A 126 -1.68 0.39 -9.19
C THR A 126 -1.43 0.01 -7.74
N GLY A 127 -1.24 -1.27 -7.48
CA GLY A 127 -0.93 -1.81 -6.16
C GLY A 127 0.55 -1.64 -5.79
N VAL A 128 0.97 -0.41 -5.54
CA VAL A 128 2.29 -0.12 -4.96
C VAL A 128 2.23 -0.42 -3.47
N ARG A 129 2.97 -1.44 -3.02
CA ARG A 129 2.89 -1.91 -1.63
C ARG A 129 3.89 -1.25 -0.70
N ILE A 130 5.07 -0.92 -1.21
CA ILE A 130 6.18 -0.38 -0.44
C ILE A 130 7.02 0.51 -1.33
N THR A 131 7.53 1.60 -0.78
CA THR A 131 8.44 2.53 -1.48
C THR A 131 9.51 3.05 -0.54
N ARG A 132 9.11 3.74 0.53
CA ARG A 132 10.00 4.24 1.58
C ARG A 132 9.51 3.71 2.92
N LEU A 133 10.45 3.29 3.74
CA LEU A 133 10.22 2.90 5.13
C LEU A 133 10.95 3.87 6.04
N LEU A 134 10.29 4.26 7.11
CA LEU A 134 10.91 5.04 8.17
C LEU A 134 12.05 4.25 8.83
N ASP A 135 13.19 4.87 9.06
CA ASP A 135 14.19 4.40 10.01
C ASP A 135 13.79 4.86 11.41
N ALA A 136 12.86 4.14 12.03
CA ALA A 136 12.24 4.49 13.30
C ALA A 136 13.13 4.19 14.52
N ARG A 137 12.63 4.55 15.70
CA ARG A 137 13.26 4.20 16.98
C ARG A 137 13.28 2.69 17.25
N HIS A 138 12.40 1.95 16.62
CA HIS A 138 12.37 0.49 16.63
C HIS A 138 11.98 -0.05 15.26
N LYS A 139 12.66 -1.10 14.81
CA LYS A 139 12.33 -1.82 13.58
C LYS A 139 11.64 -3.14 13.93
N ILE A 140 10.45 -3.35 13.38
CA ILE A 140 9.75 -4.65 13.50
C ILE A 140 10.43 -5.61 12.52
N LEU A 141 11.03 -6.66 13.03
CA LEU A 141 11.72 -7.66 12.23
C LEU A 141 10.77 -8.80 11.84
N LYS A 142 11.06 -9.43 10.70
CA LYS A 142 10.32 -10.61 10.27
C LYS A 142 10.34 -11.73 11.32
N GLU A 143 11.46 -11.88 12.03
CA GLU A 143 11.62 -12.84 13.11
C GLU A 143 10.68 -12.56 14.28
N ASP A 144 10.40 -11.30 14.59
CA ASP A 144 9.48 -10.91 15.66
C ASP A 144 8.06 -11.39 15.36
N SER A 145 7.65 -11.35 14.08
CA SER A 145 6.37 -11.87 13.62
C SER A 145 6.23 -13.39 13.75
N MET A 146 7.36 -14.10 13.79
CA MET A 146 7.39 -15.59 13.91
C MET A 146 7.46 -16.04 15.37
N LYS A 147 7.98 -15.21 16.28
CA LYS A 147 8.24 -15.55 17.69
C LYS A 147 7.21 -14.98 18.67
N TYR A 148 6.25 -14.19 18.19
CA TYR A 148 5.27 -13.49 19.03
C TYR A 148 5.96 -12.66 20.14
N VAL A 149 6.77 -11.70 19.72
CA VAL A 149 7.44 -10.79 20.65
C VAL A 149 6.44 -9.81 21.25
N GLU A 150 6.43 -9.69 22.57
CA GLU A 150 5.59 -8.73 23.28
C GLU A 150 6.38 -7.43 23.56
N TYR A 151 5.69 -6.30 23.41
CA TYR A 151 6.25 -4.98 23.69
C TYR A 151 5.37 -4.22 24.68
N GLU A 152 5.99 -3.54 25.64
CA GLU A 152 5.30 -2.72 26.65
C GLU A 152 4.50 -1.58 26.02
N ASP A 153 4.95 -1.05 24.88
CA ASP A 153 4.34 0.06 24.15
C ASP A 153 3.49 -0.40 22.95
N THR A 154 2.93 -1.61 23.01
CA THR A 154 2.06 -2.15 21.95
C THR A 154 0.81 -1.30 21.75
N ILE A 155 0.56 -0.90 20.51
CA ILE A 155 -0.63 -0.13 20.11
C ILE A 155 -1.59 -0.91 19.20
N GLY A 156 -1.19 -2.08 18.73
CA GLY A 156 -2.00 -2.88 17.85
C GLY A 156 -1.38 -4.24 17.53
N LEU A 157 -2.15 -5.05 16.84
CA LEU A 157 -1.74 -6.37 16.37
C LEU A 157 -1.76 -6.41 14.84
N GLY A 158 -0.69 -6.93 14.26
CA GLY A 158 -0.63 -7.36 12.87
C GLY A 158 -0.87 -8.85 12.75
N GLY A 159 -1.24 -9.33 11.57
CA GLY A 159 -1.45 -10.74 11.30
C GLY A 159 -2.28 -10.98 10.05
N THR A 160 -2.44 -12.26 9.69
CA THR A 160 -3.33 -12.63 8.59
C THR A 160 -4.66 -13.13 9.14
N PRO A 161 -5.81 -12.70 8.60
CA PRO A 161 -7.14 -13.11 9.07
C PRO A 161 -7.39 -14.61 9.02
N ARG A 162 -6.59 -15.36 8.29
CA ARG A 162 -6.76 -16.81 8.07
C ARG A 162 -5.92 -17.69 9.00
N GLY A 163 -5.36 -17.14 10.07
CA GLY A 163 -4.66 -17.92 11.10
C GLY A 163 -3.41 -18.69 10.64
N ARG A 164 -2.92 -18.47 9.43
CA ARG A 164 -1.76 -19.17 8.87
C ARG A 164 -0.42 -18.65 9.34
N ARG A 165 -0.40 -17.51 10.02
CA ARG A 165 0.80 -16.90 10.60
C ARG A 165 0.45 -16.37 11.99
N PRO A 166 1.38 -16.44 12.95
CA PRO A 166 1.16 -15.85 14.25
C PRO A 166 0.85 -14.36 14.13
N HIS A 167 0.06 -13.84 15.05
CA HIS A 167 -0.10 -12.41 15.21
C HIS A 167 1.20 -11.82 15.75
N TRP A 168 1.51 -10.59 15.37
CA TRP A 168 2.63 -9.85 15.94
C TRP A 168 2.15 -8.53 16.51
N GLN A 169 2.89 -8.04 17.50
CA GLN A 169 2.59 -6.76 18.11
C GLN A 169 3.24 -5.61 17.33
N ILE A 170 2.58 -4.46 17.33
CA ILE A 170 3.07 -3.23 16.72
C ILE A 170 3.42 -2.28 17.86
N PRO A 171 4.70 -2.08 18.20
CA PRO A 171 5.11 -1.16 19.24
C PRO A 171 5.00 0.29 18.76
N TYR A 172 4.57 1.21 19.63
CA TYR A 172 4.42 2.63 19.31
C TYR A 172 5.71 3.24 18.76
N ARG A 173 6.87 2.85 19.32
CA ARG A 173 8.17 3.35 18.89
C ARG A 173 8.56 2.95 17.43
N ALA A 174 7.87 2.00 16.80
CA ALA A 174 8.05 1.71 15.38
C ALA A 174 7.41 2.76 14.46
N LEU A 175 6.54 3.61 15.02
CA LEU A 175 5.92 4.74 14.31
C LEU A 175 6.67 6.06 14.53
N LEU A 176 7.68 6.09 15.41
CA LEU A 176 8.35 7.31 15.83
C LEU A 176 9.67 7.51 15.08
N PRO A 177 9.83 8.65 14.37
CA PRO A 177 11.12 9.06 13.84
C PRO A 177 12.16 9.24 14.94
N LYS A 178 13.44 9.20 14.56
CA LYS A 178 14.55 9.35 15.51
C LYS A 178 14.77 10.80 15.94
N ARG A 179 14.53 11.77 15.04
CA ARG A 179 14.86 13.18 15.23
C ARG A 179 13.64 14.08 15.42
N CYS A 180 12.61 13.96 14.59
CA CYS A 180 11.45 14.85 14.61
C CYS A 180 10.47 14.43 15.72
N PRO A 181 10.38 15.16 16.85
CA PRO A 181 9.60 14.71 18.02
C PRO A 181 8.09 14.87 17.85
N ASN A 182 7.64 15.62 16.84
CA ASN A 182 6.24 15.84 16.57
C ASN A 182 5.80 15.31 15.20
N LEU A 183 6.46 14.24 14.73
CA LEU A 183 6.05 13.47 13.57
C LEU A 183 5.76 12.04 14.03
N ILE A 184 4.64 11.51 13.61
CA ILE A 184 4.27 10.10 13.72
C ILE A 184 4.05 9.56 12.32
N VAL A 185 4.43 8.33 12.07
CA VAL A 185 4.27 7.69 10.76
C VAL A 185 3.34 6.50 10.88
N ALA A 186 2.39 6.38 9.98
CA ALA A 186 1.42 5.29 9.99
C ALA A 186 1.17 4.73 8.58
N GLY A 187 0.76 3.47 8.49
CA GLY A 187 0.48 2.80 7.24
C GLY A 187 1.68 2.03 6.70
N ARG A 188 1.79 1.88 5.37
CA ARG A 188 2.80 1.02 4.72
C ARG A 188 4.24 1.54 4.77
N CYS A 189 4.45 2.75 5.25
CA CYS A 189 5.77 3.38 5.41
C CYS A 189 6.35 3.28 6.82
N ILE A 190 5.72 2.53 7.73
CA ILE A 190 6.28 2.25 9.06
C ILE A 190 7.54 1.38 8.97
N CYS A 191 8.34 1.38 10.04
CA CYS A 191 9.60 0.64 10.10
C CYS A 191 9.36 -0.86 10.31
N CYS A 192 9.35 -1.63 9.23
CA CYS A 192 9.22 -3.09 9.25
C CYS A 192 10.02 -3.75 8.11
N ASP A 193 10.36 -5.04 8.26
CA ASP A 193 10.94 -5.88 7.20
C ASP A 193 9.88 -6.51 6.32
#